data_617c38c58a6f78db3ed3fdd76a291b92
#
_entry.id   617c38c58a6f78db3ed3fdd76a291b92
#
_cell.length_a   1.000
_cell.length_b   1.000
_cell.length_c   1.000
_cell.angle_alpha   90.00
_cell.angle_beta   90.00
_cell.angle_gamma   90.00
#
_symmetry.space_group_name_H-M   'P 1'
#
loop_
_entity.id
_entity.type
_entity.pdbx_description
1 polymer ?
#
loop_
_entity_poly.entity_id
_entity_poly.type
_entity_poly.pdbx_seq_one_letter_code
_entity_poly.pdbx_strand_id
1 'polypeptide(L)'
;MVYDADESYGFAMTSKGEHATANAGFAVVLDGKAPTEYSYTVTVDGGPAILSLDETGRVTVKNADGSVANVIGAAWAVDDAGNQVPTRYEVDGSTLTQHVNHAGAQYPVVADPALECDGVFCTIMYTRSETKTIASSLTTAATLLAAGCTALGGAIAGVVCGVGASYAVDQANAALNAGKCVGLRALIYVPISTTHIVHEPCRS
;
A
#
# COMPACT_ATOMS: atom_id res chain seq x y z
N MET A 1 3.74 11.57 -11.79
CA MET A 1 4.15 12.99 -11.97
C MET A 1 4.92 13.35 -10.72
N VAL A 2 6.14 13.82 -10.85
CA VAL A 2 7.00 14.19 -9.71
C VAL A 2 6.75 15.67 -9.42
N TYR A 3 6.37 15.99 -8.19
CA TYR A 3 6.21 17.37 -7.73
C TYR A 3 7.33 17.68 -6.75
N ASP A 4 7.97 18.83 -6.90
CA ASP A 4 9.05 19.36 -6.06
C ASP A 4 10.13 18.32 -5.73
N ALA A 5 11.07 18.13 -6.65
CA ALA A 5 12.28 17.37 -6.39
C ALA A 5 13.35 18.30 -5.83
N ASP A 6 13.69 18.12 -4.58
CA ASP A 6 14.97 18.50 -4.02
C ASP A 6 16.06 17.56 -4.60
N GLU A 7 17.33 17.90 -4.49
CA GLU A 7 18.43 17.06 -4.94
C GLU A 7 18.52 15.71 -4.20
N SER A 8 17.89 15.57 -3.01
CA SER A 8 18.00 14.38 -2.16
C SER A 8 16.70 13.60 -2.01
N TYR A 9 15.55 14.19 -2.31
CA TYR A 9 14.24 13.52 -2.29
C TYR A 9 13.23 14.20 -3.20
N GLY A 10 12.11 13.54 -3.47
CA GLY A 10 11.00 14.10 -4.22
C GLY A 10 9.68 13.43 -3.84
N PHE A 11 8.58 13.99 -4.33
CA PHE A 11 7.26 13.39 -4.19
C PHE A 11 6.75 12.95 -5.56
N ALA A 12 6.18 11.74 -5.60
CA ALA A 12 5.46 11.24 -6.75
C ALA A 12 3.99 11.05 -6.38
N MET A 13 3.08 11.44 -7.26
CA MET A 13 1.66 11.21 -7.08
C MET A 13 1.09 10.48 -8.29
N THR A 14 0.28 9.48 -8.05
CA THR A 14 -0.59 8.90 -9.05
C THR A 14 -2.01 9.43 -8.85
N SER A 15 -2.73 9.68 -9.92
CA SER A 15 -4.15 10.04 -9.86
C SER A 15 -4.97 8.95 -10.54
N LYS A 16 -6.16 8.69 -10.00
CA LYS A 16 -7.13 7.79 -10.63
C LYS A 16 -7.37 8.21 -12.08
N GLY A 17 -7.17 7.29 -13.03
CA GLY A 17 -7.28 7.54 -14.45
C GLY A 17 -7.12 6.27 -15.26
N GLU A 18 -6.82 6.40 -16.57
CA GLU A 18 -6.73 5.26 -17.49
C GLU A 18 -5.63 4.25 -17.14
N HIS A 19 -4.64 4.65 -16.31
CA HIS A 19 -3.50 3.83 -15.92
C HIS A 19 -3.29 3.69 -14.41
N ALA A 20 -4.15 4.31 -13.59
CA ALA A 20 -4.11 4.18 -12.13
C ALA A 20 -5.54 4.09 -11.58
N THR A 21 -5.80 3.10 -10.75
CA THR A 21 -7.13 2.84 -10.19
C THR A 21 -7.39 3.66 -8.93
N ALA A 22 -6.36 4.27 -8.33
CA ALA A 22 -6.46 5.12 -7.15
C ALA A 22 -5.48 6.30 -7.17
N ASN A 23 -5.73 7.26 -6.27
CA ASN A 23 -4.77 8.30 -5.95
C ASN A 23 -3.79 7.76 -4.91
N ALA A 24 -2.50 7.85 -5.19
CA ALA A 24 -1.45 7.49 -4.24
C ALA A 24 -0.35 8.55 -4.25
N GLY A 25 0.22 8.83 -3.09
CA GLY A 25 1.34 9.74 -2.93
C GLY A 25 2.55 8.98 -2.37
N PHE A 26 3.73 9.21 -2.93
CA PHE A 26 4.97 8.54 -2.52
C PHE A 26 6.03 9.57 -2.19
N ALA A 27 6.79 9.35 -1.13
CA ALA A 27 8.08 9.98 -0.94
C ALA A 27 9.15 9.10 -1.59
N VAL A 28 9.97 9.69 -2.45
CA VAL A 28 11.10 9.03 -3.11
C VAL A 28 12.37 9.62 -2.55
N VAL A 29 13.08 8.84 -1.74
CA VAL A 29 14.32 9.21 -1.07
C VAL A 29 15.49 8.83 -1.98
N LEU A 30 16.24 9.81 -2.46
CA LEU A 30 17.27 9.61 -3.49
C LEU A 30 18.66 9.36 -2.93
N ASP A 31 18.94 9.86 -1.74
CA ASP A 31 20.23 9.66 -1.06
C ASP A 31 20.13 9.81 0.48
N GLY A 32 21.25 9.58 1.17
CA GLY A 32 21.34 9.63 2.64
C GLY A 32 21.28 11.03 3.27
N LYS A 33 21.16 12.11 2.48
CA LYS A 33 20.98 13.47 2.99
C LYS A 33 19.51 13.87 3.09
N ALA A 34 18.62 13.05 2.54
CA ALA A 34 17.19 13.31 2.59
C ALA A 34 16.68 13.34 4.04
N PRO A 35 15.61 14.09 4.30
CA PRO A 35 14.95 14.06 5.61
C PRO A 35 14.45 12.65 5.93
N THR A 36 14.28 12.39 7.23
CA THR A 36 13.68 11.14 7.73
C THR A 36 12.18 11.30 8.03
N GLU A 37 11.60 12.48 7.81
CA GLU A 37 10.22 12.82 8.10
C GLU A 37 9.60 13.55 6.92
N TYR A 38 8.42 13.07 6.50
CA TYR A 38 7.65 13.63 5.38
C TYR A 38 6.23 13.91 5.86
N SER A 39 5.81 15.18 5.83
CA SER A 39 4.52 15.62 6.33
C SER A 39 3.56 15.99 5.20
N TYR A 40 2.32 15.53 5.33
CA TYR A 40 1.23 15.73 4.37
C TYR A 40 0.03 16.36 5.08
N THR A 41 -0.50 17.44 4.54
CA THR A 41 -1.80 17.96 4.97
C THR A 41 -2.90 17.22 4.23
N VAL A 42 -3.74 16.50 4.96
CA VAL A 42 -4.85 15.72 4.40
C VAL A 42 -6.13 16.55 4.43
N THR A 43 -6.78 16.65 3.27
CA THR A 43 -8.05 17.36 3.12
C THR A 43 -9.11 16.45 2.54
N VAL A 44 -10.37 16.68 2.93
CA VAL A 44 -11.56 16.03 2.36
C VAL A 44 -12.52 17.13 1.92
N ASP A 45 -12.96 17.10 0.68
CA ASP A 45 -13.87 18.10 0.09
C ASP A 45 -13.39 19.55 0.27
N GLY A 46 -12.06 19.75 0.25
CA GLY A 46 -11.42 21.06 0.41
C GLY A 46 -11.30 21.56 1.86
N GLY A 47 -11.81 20.80 2.84
CA GLY A 47 -11.64 21.08 4.27
C GLY A 47 -10.59 20.18 4.94
N PRO A 48 -10.09 20.53 6.15
CA PRO A 48 -9.16 19.68 6.87
C PRO A 48 -9.81 18.36 7.27
N ALA A 49 -9.13 17.25 7.04
CA ALA A 49 -9.58 15.94 7.48
C ALA A 49 -9.37 15.75 8.99
N ILE A 50 -10.15 14.87 9.60
CA ILE A 50 -9.89 14.36 10.94
C ILE A 50 -9.20 13.01 10.79
N LEU A 51 -7.95 12.91 11.27
CA LEU A 51 -7.14 11.70 11.18
C LEU A 51 -7.14 10.95 12.50
N SER A 52 -7.17 9.62 12.44
CA SER A 52 -6.94 8.76 13.60
C SER A 52 -6.11 7.55 13.21
N LEU A 53 -4.97 7.38 13.92
CA LEU A 53 -4.04 6.28 13.77
C LEU A 53 -4.45 5.16 14.75
N ASP A 54 -4.53 3.92 14.25
CA ASP A 54 -4.82 2.75 15.06
C ASP A 54 -3.54 1.98 15.45
N GLU A 55 -3.69 0.96 16.31
CA GLU A 55 -2.59 0.13 16.80
C GLU A 55 -1.91 -0.70 15.68
N THR A 56 -2.55 -0.87 14.54
CA THR A 56 -2.01 -1.56 13.37
C THR A 56 -1.22 -0.63 12.44
N GLY A 57 -1.14 0.66 12.77
CA GLY A 57 -0.46 1.66 11.96
C GLY A 57 -1.30 2.21 10.80
N ARG A 58 -2.62 1.94 10.76
CA ARG A 58 -3.55 2.44 9.74
C ARG A 58 -4.12 3.78 10.16
N VAL A 59 -4.36 4.64 9.18
CA VAL A 59 -4.94 5.96 9.42
C VAL A 59 -6.34 6.04 8.83
N THR A 60 -7.34 6.23 9.69
CA THR A 60 -8.70 6.52 9.25
C THR A 60 -8.83 8.01 8.98
N VAL A 61 -9.28 8.35 7.78
CA VAL A 61 -9.55 9.72 7.32
C VAL A 61 -11.04 9.97 7.41
N LYS A 62 -11.45 10.97 8.19
CA LYS A 62 -12.86 11.30 8.41
C LYS A 62 -13.19 12.71 7.90
N ASN A 63 -14.42 12.88 7.49
CA ASN A 63 -15.05 14.17 7.24
C ASN A 63 -15.25 14.95 8.54
N ALA A 64 -15.58 16.24 8.42
CA ALA A 64 -15.89 17.09 9.57
C ALA A 64 -17.08 16.62 10.41
N ASP A 65 -18.03 15.88 9.80
CA ASP A 65 -19.18 15.26 10.49
C ASP A 65 -18.85 13.93 11.19
N GLY A 66 -17.58 13.47 11.10
CA GLY A 66 -17.10 12.23 11.69
C GLY A 66 -17.35 10.98 10.82
N SER A 67 -18.01 11.09 9.69
CA SER A 67 -18.15 9.99 8.74
C SER A 67 -16.78 9.64 8.12
N VAL A 68 -16.55 8.36 7.81
CA VAL A 68 -15.30 7.91 7.22
C VAL A 68 -15.29 8.24 5.73
N ALA A 69 -14.29 9.00 5.32
CA ALA A 69 -14.05 9.36 3.92
C ALA A 69 -13.07 8.39 3.25
N ASN A 70 -12.02 7.97 3.98
CA ASN A 70 -10.99 7.07 3.44
C ASN A 70 -10.21 6.38 4.57
N VAL A 71 -9.39 5.38 4.19
CA VAL A 71 -8.43 4.74 5.09
C VAL A 71 -7.09 4.64 4.37
N ILE A 72 -6.03 5.08 5.05
CA ILE A 72 -4.65 4.91 4.60
C ILE A 72 -4.10 3.66 5.28
N GLY A 73 -3.46 2.76 4.53
CA GLY A 73 -2.82 1.56 5.05
C GLY A 73 -1.69 1.86 6.03
N ALA A 74 -1.16 0.84 6.68
CA ALA A 74 0.04 0.99 7.49
C ALA A 74 1.22 1.45 6.61
N ALA A 75 2.07 2.33 7.16
CA ALA A 75 3.24 2.84 6.46
C ALA A 75 4.16 1.70 6.01
N TRP A 76 4.70 1.80 4.81
CA TRP A 76 5.75 0.92 4.33
C TRP A 76 6.79 1.70 3.52
N ALA A 77 7.99 1.14 3.44
CA ALA A 77 9.04 1.66 2.57
C ALA A 77 9.93 0.51 2.10
N VAL A 78 10.45 0.62 0.89
CA VAL A 78 11.37 -0.35 0.29
C VAL A 78 12.55 0.36 -0.36
N ASP A 79 13.72 -0.23 -0.27
CA ASP A 79 14.93 0.24 -0.96
C ASP A 79 15.05 -0.35 -2.39
N ASP A 80 16.05 0.09 -3.14
CA ASP A 80 16.31 -0.37 -4.52
C ASP A 80 16.58 -1.88 -4.62
N ALA A 81 17.07 -2.50 -3.55
CA ALA A 81 17.25 -3.95 -3.48
C ALA A 81 15.98 -4.71 -3.09
N GLY A 82 14.87 -4.03 -2.81
CA GLY A 82 13.60 -4.61 -2.36
C GLY A 82 13.56 -4.96 -0.88
N ASN A 83 14.52 -4.50 -0.07
CA ASN A 83 14.49 -4.69 1.36
C ASN A 83 13.51 -3.71 2.01
N GLN A 84 12.82 -4.17 3.05
CA GLN A 84 11.96 -3.28 3.82
C GLN A 84 12.79 -2.27 4.62
N VAL A 85 12.38 -0.99 4.54
CA VAL A 85 12.95 0.11 5.30
C VAL A 85 12.00 0.44 6.45
N PRO A 86 12.49 0.50 7.72
CA PRO A 86 11.63 0.79 8.87
C PRO A 86 10.93 2.15 8.71
N THR A 87 9.60 2.13 8.81
CA THR A 87 8.78 3.32 8.64
C THR A 87 7.53 3.25 9.52
N ARG A 88 6.95 4.41 9.87
CA ARG A 88 5.71 4.53 10.63
C ARG A 88 5.02 5.85 10.34
N TYR A 89 3.74 5.92 10.68
CA TYR A 89 2.97 7.17 10.69
C TYR A 89 2.87 7.79 12.08
N GLU A 90 2.68 9.10 12.05
CA GLU A 90 2.23 9.92 13.17
C GLU A 90 1.15 10.87 12.64
N VAL A 91 0.13 11.15 13.45
CA VAL A 91 -0.95 12.07 13.08
C VAL A 91 -1.10 13.18 14.10
N ASP A 92 -1.27 14.41 13.59
CA ASP A 92 -1.61 15.58 14.39
C ASP A 92 -2.65 16.43 13.64
N GLY A 93 -3.88 16.42 14.16
CA GLY A 93 -5.02 17.05 13.50
C GLY A 93 -5.27 16.52 12.09
N SER A 94 -5.04 17.34 11.07
CA SER A 94 -5.10 16.98 9.66
C SER A 94 -3.74 16.68 9.03
N THR A 95 -2.66 16.67 9.83
CA THR A 95 -1.31 16.40 9.36
C THR A 95 -0.99 14.92 9.57
N LEU A 96 -0.58 14.27 8.50
CA LEU A 96 0.00 12.93 8.49
C LEU A 96 1.50 13.06 8.29
N THR A 97 2.30 12.59 9.22
CA THR A 97 3.76 12.53 9.09
C THR A 97 4.21 11.10 8.95
N GLN A 98 4.96 10.82 7.90
CA GLN A 98 5.65 9.55 7.71
C GLN A 98 7.10 9.67 8.14
N HIS A 99 7.52 8.81 9.07
CA HIS A 99 8.91 8.66 9.48
C HIS A 99 9.52 7.51 8.70
N VAL A 100 10.66 7.72 8.04
CA VAL A 100 11.37 6.72 7.23
C VAL A 100 12.81 6.63 7.72
N ASN A 101 13.17 5.51 8.35
CA ASN A 101 14.54 5.28 8.80
C ASN A 101 15.36 4.63 7.68
N HIS A 102 15.81 5.44 6.71
CA HIS A 102 16.54 5.00 5.53
C HIS A 102 18.06 4.91 5.71
N ALA A 103 18.57 5.02 6.97
CA ALA A 103 19.98 4.88 7.25
C ALA A 103 20.50 3.48 6.83
N GLY A 104 21.45 3.43 5.93
CA GLY A 104 22.03 2.19 5.41
C GLY A 104 21.21 1.48 4.34
N ALA A 105 20.11 2.05 3.88
CA ALA A 105 19.33 1.53 2.76
C ALA A 105 20.05 1.72 1.41
N GLN A 106 19.69 0.93 0.41
CA GLN A 106 20.11 1.12 -0.96
C GLN A 106 19.14 2.08 -1.66
N TYR A 107 19.65 3.23 -2.12
CA TYR A 107 18.82 4.25 -2.75
C TYR A 107 18.56 3.96 -4.24
N PRO A 108 17.39 4.39 -4.76
CA PRO A 108 16.34 5.14 -4.07
C PRO A 108 15.54 4.27 -3.09
N VAL A 109 15.00 4.93 -2.04
CA VAL A 109 13.97 4.34 -1.19
C VAL A 109 12.62 4.92 -1.60
N VAL A 110 11.64 4.08 -1.82
CA VAL A 110 10.25 4.49 -2.07
C VAL A 110 9.44 4.19 -0.81
N ALA A 111 8.85 5.25 -0.27
CA ALA A 111 8.02 5.17 0.92
C ALA A 111 6.58 5.54 0.59
N ASP A 112 5.70 4.78 1.14
CA ASP A 112 4.24 4.88 1.17
C ASP A 112 3.41 4.21 0.07
N PRO A 113 2.11 4.07 0.36
CA PRO A 113 1.41 2.82 0.16
C PRO A 113 0.78 2.73 -1.22
N ALA A 114 0.94 1.63 -1.87
CA ALA A 114 0.01 1.20 -2.89
C ALA A 114 -1.15 0.40 -2.26
N LEU A 115 -1.80 0.95 -1.26
CA LEU A 115 -3.10 0.47 -0.81
C LEU A 115 -4.18 1.27 -1.54
N GLU A 116 -4.78 0.67 -2.54
CA GLU A 116 -5.90 1.25 -3.25
C GLU A 116 -7.18 0.96 -2.46
N CYS A 117 -7.69 1.99 -1.77
CA CYS A 117 -9.00 1.90 -1.13
C CYS A 117 -10.03 2.63 -1.98
N ASP A 118 -11.08 1.93 -2.37
CA ASP A 118 -12.24 2.48 -3.06
C ASP A 118 -13.44 2.35 -2.10
N GLY A 119 -13.73 3.40 -1.38
CA GLY A 119 -14.76 3.42 -0.35
C GLY A 119 -14.48 2.42 0.77
N VAL A 120 -15.20 1.29 0.79
CA VAL A 120 -15.09 0.26 1.84
C VAL A 120 -14.12 -0.88 1.51
N PHE A 121 -13.57 -0.89 0.30
CA PHE A 121 -12.63 -1.92 -0.13
C PHE A 121 -11.21 -1.39 -0.26
N CYS A 122 -10.23 -2.10 0.26
CA CYS A 122 -8.82 -1.88 -0.03
C CYS A 122 -8.27 -3.03 -0.87
N THR A 123 -7.43 -2.70 -1.85
CA THR A 123 -6.83 -3.68 -2.76
C THR A 123 -5.32 -3.50 -2.77
N ILE A 124 -4.58 -4.57 -2.48
CA ILE A 124 -3.15 -4.64 -2.73
C ILE A 124 -2.95 -5.16 -4.15
N MET A 125 -2.35 -4.34 -4.99
CA MET A 125 -2.05 -4.71 -6.36
C MET A 125 -0.64 -5.29 -6.46
N TYR A 126 -0.54 -6.47 -7.04
CA TYR A 126 0.76 -7.09 -7.32
C TYR A 126 1.26 -6.68 -8.71
N THR A 127 2.57 -6.49 -8.80
CA THR A 127 3.25 -6.29 -10.08
C THR A 127 3.19 -7.54 -10.95
N ARG A 128 3.54 -7.43 -12.22
CA ARG A 128 3.60 -8.60 -13.12
C ARG A 128 4.66 -9.62 -12.66
N SER A 129 5.77 -9.15 -12.08
CA SER A 129 6.79 -10.02 -11.52
C SER A 129 6.28 -10.80 -10.31
N GLU A 130 5.64 -10.11 -9.36
CA GLU A 130 5.04 -10.73 -8.17
C GLU A 130 3.92 -11.70 -8.55
N THR A 131 3.06 -11.34 -9.51
CA THR A 131 2.01 -12.25 -10.00
C THR A 131 2.61 -13.52 -10.62
N LYS A 132 3.70 -13.41 -11.39
CA LYS A 132 4.43 -14.59 -11.88
C LYS A 132 5.03 -15.43 -10.75
N THR A 133 5.54 -14.77 -9.71
CA THR A 133 6.08 -15.45 -8.52
C THR A 133 4.97 -16.18 -7.76
N ILE A 134 3.79 -15.57 -7.58
CA ILE A 134 2.61 -16.23 -7.02
C ILE A 134 2.21 -17.45 -7.87
N ALA A 135 2.19 -17.30 -9.19
CA ALA A 135 1.84 -18.39 -10.12
C ALA A 135 2.84 -19.57 -10.12
N SER A 136 4.08 -19.35 -9.65
CA SER A 136 5.18 -20.32 -9.78
C SER A 136 5.15 -21.45 -8.76
N SER A 137 4.66 -21.20 -7.53
CA SER A 137 4.59 -22.24 -6.48
C SER A 137 3.66 -21.88 -5.34
N LEU A 138 3.17 -22.91 -4.63
CA LEU A 138 2.33 -22.74 -3.44
C LEU A 138 3.05 -22.01 -2.30
N THR A 139 4.34 -22.26 -2.11
CA THR A 139 5.13 -21.63 -1.04
C THR A 139 5.31 -20.15 -1.27
N THR A 140 5.67 -19.75 -2.50
CA THR A 140 5.83 -18.33 -2.85
C THR A 140 4.49 -17.60 -2.84
N ALA A 141 3.41 -18.24 -3.30
CA ALA A 141 2.06 -17.71 -3.19
C ALA A 141 1.69 -17.44 -1.73
N ALA A 142 1.89 -18.42 -0.83
CA ALA A 142 1.60 -18.27 0.59
C ALA A 142 2.39 -17.11 1.23
N THR A 143 3.66 -16.96 0.89
CA THR A 143 4.53 -15.89 1.43
C THR A 143 4.09 -14.50 0.99
N LEU A 144 3.86 -14.29 -0.32
CA LEU A 144 3.44 -12.99 -0.85
C LEU A 144 2.03 -12.61 -0.40
N LEU A 145 1.12 -13.57 -0.31
CA LEU A 145 -0.22 -13.34 0.22
C LEU A 145 -0.18 -13.01 1.71
N ALA A 146 0.68 -13.67 2.50
CA ALA A 146 0.84 -13.36 3.93
C ALA A 146 1.34 -11.93 4.13
N ALA A 147 2.31 -11.47 3.33
CA ALA A 147 2.79 -10.09 3.35
C ALA A 147 1.66 -9.10 2.97
N GLY A 148 0.89 -9.40 1.93
CA GLY A 148 -0.28 -8.62 1.55
C GLY A 148 -1.35 -8.57 2.63
N CYS A 149 -1.63 -9.68 3.30
CA CYS A 149 -2.57 -9.75 4.41
C CYS A 149 -2.15 -8.88 5.59
N THR A 150 -0.86 -8.89 5.93
CA THR A 150 -0.31 -8.05 6.98
C THR A 150 -0.50 -6.57 6.65
N ALA A 151 -0.26 -6.17 5.40
CA ALA A 151 -0.46 -4.80 4.92
C ALA A 151 -1.94 -4.38 4.94
N LEU A 152 -2.89 -5.32 4.76
CA LEU A 152 -4.33 -5.07 4.93
C LEU A 152 -4.79 -5.02 6.40
N GLY A 153 -3.85 -5.09 7.37
CA GLY A 153 -4.16 -5.02 8.80
C GLY A 153 -4.51 -6.37 9.44
N GLY A 154 -4.18 -7.47 8.76
CA GLY A 154 -4.39 -8.82 9.27
C GLY A 154 -3.14 -9.43 9.89
N ALA A 155 -2.85 -9.10 11.14
CA ALA A 155 -1.78 -9.73 11.90
C ALA A 155 -2.22 -11.09 12.45
N ILE A 156 -2.20 -12.14 11.63
CA ILE A 156 -2.28 -13.52 12.14
C ILE A 156 -1.25 -14.34 11.38
N ALA A 157 -0.17 -14.66 12.09
CA ALA A 157 0.84 -15.60 11.62
C ALA A 157 0.17 -16.93 11.23
N GLY A 158 0.28 -17.29 9.93
CA GLY A 158 -0.10 -18.61 9.43
C GLY A 158 -1.48 -18.73 8.75
N VAL A 159 -2.31 -17.69 8.75
CA VAL A 159 -3.57 -17.69 8.00
C VAL A 159 -3.46 -16.70 6.85
N VAL A 160 -3.47 -17.21 5.64
CA VAL A 160 -3.41 -16.42 4.39
C VAL A 160 -4.79 -15.80 4.14
N CYS A 161 -5.19 -14.79 4.92
CA CYS A 161 -6.43 -14.00 4.76
C CYS A 161 -7.68 -14.78 4.29
N GLY A 162 -7.80 -16.06 4.63
CA GLY A 162 -8.86 -16.93 4.10
C GLY A 162 -8.69 -17.32 2.62
N VAL A 163 -7.64 -16.84 1.93
CA VAL A 163 -7.34 -17.20 0.53
C VAL A 163 -6.36 -18.35 0.51
N GLY A 164 -6.78 -19.50 0.01
CA GLY A 164 -5.91 -20.68 -0.13
C GLY A 164 -4.79 -20.45 -1.16
N ALA A 165 -3.55 -20.89 -0.84
CA ALA A 165 -2.41 -20.72 -1.73
C ALA A 165 -2.62 -21.38 -3.11
N SER A 166 -3.27 -22.54 -3.17
CA SER A 166 -3.61 -23.20 -4.44
C SER A 166 -4.55 -22.35 -5.30
N TYR A 167 -5.60 -21.80 -4.69
CA TYR A 167 -6.52 -20.89 -5.37
C TYR A 167 -5.79 -19.64 -5.88
N ALA A 168 -4.86 -19.09 -5.10
CA ALA A 168 -4.07 -17.93 -5.51
C ALA A 168 -3.15 -18.24 -6.72
N VAL A 169 -2.53 -19.40 -6.75
CA VAL A 169 -1.74 -19.87 -7.91
C VAL A 169 -2.61 -19.96 -9.17
N ASP A 170 -3.81 -20.55 -9.06
CA ASP A 170 -4.75 -20.67 -10.18
C ASP A 170 -5.20 -19.28 -10.67
N GLN A 171 -5.54 -18.38 -9.76
CA GLN A 171 -5.95 -17.01 -10.10
C GLN A 171 -4.80 -16.21 -10.72
N ALA A 172 -3.56 -16.38 -10.25
CA ALA A 172 -2.39 -15.71 -10.82
C ALA A 172 -2.13 -16.19 -12.26
N ASN A 173 -2.23 -17.49 -12.51
CA ASN A 173 -2.13 -18.03 -13.88
C ASN A 173 -3.24 -17.51 -14.79
N ALA A 174 -4.49 -17.48 -14.30
CA ALA A 174 -5.63 -16.97 -15.07
C ALA A 174 -5.46 -15.46 -15.39
N ALA A 175 -5.00 -14.65 -14.42
CA ALA A 175 -4.74 -13.24 -14.62
C ALA A 175 -3.64 -13.01 -15.66
N LEU A 176 -2.51 -13.72 -15.57
CA LEU A 176 -1.41 -13.62 -16.52
C LEU A 176 -1.83 -13.98 -17.96
N ASN A 177 -2.66 -15.03 -18.12
CA ASN A 177 -3.21 -15.42 -19.40
C ASN A 177 -4.13 -14.35 -19.99
N ALA A 178 -4.80 -13.57 -19.15
CA ALA A 178 -5.63 -12.43 -19.55
C ALA A 178 -4.83 -11.13 -19.72
N GLY A 179 -3.50 -11.15 -19.60
CA GLY A 179 -2.64 -9.95 -19.63
C GLY A 179 -2.74 -9.07 -18.41
N LYS A 180 -3.36 -9.55 -17.34
CA LYS A 180 -3.60 -8.88 -16.06
C LYS A 180 -2.68 -9.37 -14.96
N CYS A 181 -2.79 -8.76 -13.78
CA CYS A 181 -2.16 -9.16 -12.54
C CYS A 181 -3.21 -9.43 -11.46
N VAL A 182 -2.81 -10.10 -10.39
CA VAL A 182 -3.68 -10.30 -9.23
C VAL A 182 -3.60 -9.13 -8.27
N GLY A 183 -4.72 -8.85 -7.62
CA GLY A 183 -4.82 -7.99 -6.46
C GLY A 183 -5.50 -8.73 -5.31
N LEU A 184 -5.12 -8.41 -4.09
CA LEU A 184 -5.74 -8.92 -2.89
C LEU A 184 -6.68 -7.85 -2.34
N ARG A 185 -8.00 -8.05 -2.46
CA ARG A 185 -9.04 -7.09 -2.08
C ARG A 185 -9.73 -7.53 -0.80
N ALA A 186 -9.87 -6.62 0.15
CA ALA A 186 -10.56 -6.84 1.41
C ALA A 186 -11.47 -5.67 1.78
N LEU A 187 -12.55 -5.95 2.53
CA LEU A 187 -13.36 -4.93 3.19
C LEU A 187 -12.63 -4.39 4.43
N ILE A 188 -12.57 -3.06 4.60
CA ILE A 188 -11.82 -2.41 5.67
C ILE A 188 -12.42 -2.59 7.06
N TYR A 189 -13.73 -2.87 7.14
CA TYR A 189 -14.50 -2.88 8.41
C TYR A 189 -14.98 -4.27 8.84
N VAL A 190 -14.59 -5.33 8.15
CA VAL A 190 -15.02 -6.71 8.45
C VAL A 190 -13.84 -7.66 8.55
N PRO A 191 -14.03 -8.80 9.24
CA PRO A 191 -12.96 -9.78 9.41
C PRO A 191 -12.33 -10.20 8.08
N ILE A 192 -11.07 -10.56 8.14
CA ILE A 192 -10.20 -11.03 7.04
C ILE A 192 -10.85 -12.09 6.12
N SER A 193 -11.89 -12.79 6.61
CA SER A 193 -12.67 -13.77 5.83
C SER A 193 -13.35 -13.21 4.58
N THR A 194 -13.39 -11.88 4.41
CA THR A 194 -13.93 -11.23 3.20
C THR A 194 -12.88 -10.91 2.15
N THR A 195 -11.64 -11.31 2.36
CA THR A 195 -10.55 -11.10 1.41
C THR A 195 -10.73 -12.03 0.20
N HIS A 196 -10.59 -11.48 -1.00
CA HIS A 196 -10.66 -12.22 -2.25
C HIS A 196 -9.63 -11.72 -3.27
N ILE A 197 -9.32 -12.55 -4.27
CA ILE A 197 -8.42 -12.17 -5.35
C ILE A 197 -9.22 -11.51 -6.47
N VAL A 198 -8.70 -10.39 -6.98
CA VAL A 198 -9.20 -9.68 -8.16
C VAL A 198 -8.17 -9.70 -9.28
N HIS A 199 -8.62 -9.55 -10.52
CA HIS A 199 -7.76 -9.46 -11.71
C HIS A 199 -7.82 -8.04 -12.24
N GLU A 200 -6.70 -7.33 -12.10
CA GLU A 200 -6.62 -5.91 -12.44
C GLU A 200 -5.44 -5.64 -13.41
N PRO A 201 -5.36 -4.47 -14.04
CA PRO A 201 -4.17 -4.08 -14.78
C PRO A 201 -2.92 -4.23 -13.91
N CYS A 202 -1.82 -4.72 -14.50
CA CYS A 202 -0.59 -4.89 -13.74
C CYS A 202 -0.06 -3.53 -13.26
N ARG A 203 0.34 -3.48 -12.01
CA ARG A 203 1.13 -2.37 -11.49
C ARG A 203 2.47 -2.32 -12.24
N SER A 204 2.85 -1.13 -12.67
CA SER A 204 4.16 -0.85 -13.29
C SER A 204 5.27 -0.88 -12.25
#